data_35a750e85ad9ad739585e37a24fb1b48
#
_entry.id   35a750e85ad9ad739585e37a24fb1b48
#
_cell.length_a   1.000
_cell.length_b   1.000
_cell.length_c   1.000
_cell.angle_alpha   90.00
_cell.angle_beta   90.00
_cell.angle_gamma   90.00
#
_symmetry.space_group_name_H-M   'P 1'
#
loop_
_entity.id
_entity.type
_entity.pdbx_description
1 polymer ?
#
loop_
_entity_poly.entity_id
_entity_poly.type
_entity_poly.pdbx_seq_one_letter_code
_entity_poly.pdbx_strand_id
1 'polypeptide(L)'
;LERITRRFTQELAKRDLIHPSQNVPAPDVGTGEREMAWMADEYRRLNPTDLNAWACVTGKPVNKGGISGRTEATGRGVKLALKAFFQNEKDVKKTGLTPGLKGKRIIVQGLGNVGYYAAYFLSIEDGAIITHVIERDGSVVDKNGIDISSLKNHIIETGSVKGFKGFVESGPEILEEEADILIPAAMELVIDEKNADRIKAKLIVEAANGPVSASADEILYRKGIVIIPDLYANA
;
A
#
# COMPACT_ATOMS: atom_id res chain seq x y z
N LEU A 1 5.30 21.93 12.31
CA LEU A 1 5.98 20.93 11.50
C LEU A 1 6.96 21.59 10.51
N GLU A 2 6.57 22.62 9.71
CA GLU A 2 7.42 23.26 8.71
C GLU A 2 8.79 23.71 9.25
N ARG A 3 8.83 24.41 10.39
CA ARG A 3 10.09 24.86 11.02
C ARG A 3 11.04 23.70 11.31
N ILE A 4 10.51 22.57 11.77
CA ILE A 4 11.28 21.35 12.05
C ILE A 4 11.83 20.78 10.73
N THR A 5 10.98 20.63 9.72
CA THR A 5 11.36 20.10 8.40
C THR A 5 12.46 20.94 7.75
N ARG A 6 12.32 22.28 7.74
CA ARG A 6 13.35 23.16 7.20
C ARG A 6 14.67 23.08 7.98
N ARG A 7 14.60 23.04 9.32
CA ARG A 7 15.80 22.87 10.15
C ARG A 7 16.47 21.53 9.94
N PHE A 8 15.69 20.45 9.82
CA PHE A 8 16.18 19.12 9.49
C PHE A 8 16.92 19.13 8.14
N THR A 9 16.34 19.75 7.12
CA THR A 9 16.98 19.90 5.80
C THR A 9 18.32 20.64 5.89
N GLN A 10 18.42 21.71 6.70
CA GLN A 10 19.68 22.43 6.95
C GLN A 10 20.73 21.53 7.57
N GLU A 11 20.34 20.70 8.55
CA GLU A 11 21.27 19.79 9.21
C GLU A 11 21.70 18.63 8.30
N LEU A 12 20.82 18.12 7.42
CA LEU A 12 21.17 17.17 6.38
C LEU A 12 22.18 17.76 5.38
N ALA A 13 21.90 18.98 4.88
CA ALA A 13 22.77 19.66 3.93
C ALA A 13 24.18 19.92 4.49
N LYS A 14 24.30 20.31 5.76
CA LYS A 14 25.60 20.52 6.44
C LYS A 14 26.45 19.25 6.54
N ARG A 15 25.83 18.08 6.45
CA ARG A 15 26.49 16.77 6.59
C ARG A 15 26.58 16.00 5.28
N ASP A 16 26.25 16.64 4.16
CA ASP A 16 26.16 16.02 2.84
C ASP A 16 25.22 14.80 2.78
N LEU A 17 24.16 14.82 3.61
CA LEU A 17 23.15 13.78 3.69
C LEU A 17 21.88 14.08 2.86
N ILE A 18 21.91 15.13 2.05
CA ILE A 18 20.88 15.47 1.06
C ILE A 18 21.56 16.11 -0.15
N HIS A 19 21.45 15.46 -1.30
CA HIS A 19 22.04 15.96 -2.55
C HIS A 19 21.41 15.24 -3.75
N PRO A 20 21.12 15.94 -4.88
CA PRO A 20 20.48 15.35 -6.06
C PRO A 20 21.15 14.10 -6.65
N SER A 21 22.46 13.96 -6.49
CA SER A 21 23.23 12.85 -7.06
C SER A 21 23.76 11.84 -6.03
N GLN A 22 23.53 12.03 -4.74
CA GLN A 22 24.11 11.18 -3.71
C GLN A 22 23.04 10.56 -2.80
N ASN A 23 22.23 11.40 -2.18
CA ASN A 23 21.22 10.94 -1.23
C ASN A 23 19.94 11.78 -1.36
N VAL A 24 18.88 11.15 -1.83
CA VAL A 24 17.60 11.79 -2.17
C VAL A 24 16.52 11.27 -1.22
N PRO A 25 16.19 12.01 -0.14
CA PRO A 25 15.12 11.63 0.76
C PRO A 25 13.75 11.51 0.07
N ALA A 26 12.93 10.60 0.60
CA ALA A 26 11.55 10.37 0.19
C ALA A 26 10.58 10.62 1.36
N PRO A 27 9.29 10.86 1.10
CA PRO A 27 8.28 10.89 2.15
C PRO A 27 8.03 9.49 2.71
N ASP A 28 7.70 9.40 3.98
CA ASP A 28 7.33 8.19 4.69
C ASP A 28 6.13 8.45 5.61
N VAL A 29 5.79 7.53 6.51
CA VAL A 29 4.64 7.64 7.41
C VAL A 29 4.59 9.01 8.10
N GLY A 30 3.44 9.69 8.00
CA GLY A 30 3.20 11.01 8.55
C GLY A 30 3.78 12.18 7.76
N THR A 31 4.42 11.93 6.62
CA THR A 31 4.93 12.96 5.71
C THR A 31 4.40 12.75 4.29
N GLY A 32 4.46 13.82 3.46
CA GLY A 32 3.93 13.79 2.10
C GLY A 32 4.46 14.92 1.24
N GLU A 33 3.73 15.24 0.19
CA GLU A 33 4.10 16.27 -0.78
C GLU A 33 4.42 17.63 -0.14
N ARG A 34 3.71 17.99 0.90
CA ARG A 34 3.88 19.25 1.62
C ARG A 34 5.26 19.35 2.29
N GLU A 35 5.64 18.31 3.02
CA GLU A 35 6.94 18.24 3.71
C GLU A 35 8.09 18.20 2.69
N MET A 36 7.94 17.43 1.63
CA MET A 36 8.93 17.35 0.55
C MET A 36 9.06 18.70 -0.18
N ALA A 37 7.97 19.43 -0.35
CA ALA A 37 8.03 20.79 -0.90
C ALA A 37 8.85 21.75 -0.01
N TRP A 38 8.69 21.69 1.31
CA TRP A 38 9.49 22.50 2.23
C TRP A 38 10.97 22.11 2.23
N MET A 39 11.28 20.80 2.13
CA MET A 39 12.66 20.34 2.02
C MET A 39 13.34 20.82 0.73
N ALA A 40 12.67 20.68 -0.41
CA ALA A 40 13.19 21.14 -1.69
C ALA A 40 13.40 22.66 -1.72
N ASP A 41 12.45 23.43 -1.19
CA ASP A 41 12.53 24.87 -1.09
C ASP A 41 13.71 25.32 -0.21
N GLU A 42 13.90 24.69 0.95
CA GLU A 42 15.01 24.98 1.85
C GLU A 42 16.35 24.59 1.25
N TYR A 43 16.46 23.43 0.60
CA TYR A 43 17.70 22.99 -0.07
C TYR A 43 18.12 23.97 -1.17
N ARG A 44 17.15 24.40 -2.01
CA ARG A 44 17.43 25.42 -3.05
C ARG A 44 17.91 26.74 -2.48
N ARG A 45 17.35 27.17 -1.35
CA ARG A 45 17.78 28.39 -0.67
C ARG A 45 19.22 28.30 -0.19
N LEU A 46 19.67 27.11 0.24
CA LEU A 46 21.04 26.87 0.68
C LEU A 46 22.01 26.69 -0.50
N ASN A 47 21.53 26.22 -1.65
CA ASN A 47 22.32 25.90 -2.84
C ASN A 47 21.78 26.63 -4.08
N PRO A 48 21.84 27.97 -4.12
CA PRO A 48 21.20 28.76 -5.19
C PRO A 48 21.82 28.56 -6.58
N THR A 49 23.04 28.06 -6.66
CA THR A 49 23.77 27.81 -7.92
C THR A 49 23.58 26.39 -8.43
N ASP A 50 22.97 25.49 -7.66
CA ASP A 50 22.74 24.11 -8.10
C ASP A 50 21.52 24.06 -9.04
N LEU A 51 21.76 23.83 -10.33
CA LEU A 51 20.72 23.72 -11.36
C LEU A 51 19.78 22.53 -11.11
N ASN A 52 20.25 21.50 -10.42
CA ASN A 52 19.52 20.28 -10.12
C ASN A 52 18.88 20.30 -8.72
N ALA A 53 18.91 21.42 -8.02
CA ALA A 53 18.46 21.52 -6.63
C ALA A 53 17.04 20.98 -6.37
N TRP A 54 16.13 21.02 -7.36
CA TRP A 54 14.81 20.41 -7.26
C TRP A 54 14.84 18.88 -7.14
N ALA A 55 15.89 18.21 -7.60
CA ALA A 55 16.01 16.77 -7.55
C ALA A 55 16.51 16.25 -6.19
N CYS A 56 16.72 17.12 -5.20
CA CYS A 56 17.25 16.76 -3.88
C CYS A 56 16.31 15.87 -3.04
N VAL A 57 15.02 15.80 -3.35
CA VAL A 57 14.03 14.94 -2.70
C VAL A 57 13.01 14.41 -3.71
N THR A 58 12.39 13.27 -3.41
CA THR A 58 11.26 12.73 -4.17
C THR A 58 9.91 13.16 -3.57
N GLY A 59 8.79 12.75 -4.17
CA GLY A 59 7.45 12.96 -3.60
C GLY A 59 6.99 14.40 -3.46
N LYS A 60 7.61 15.34 -4.18
CA LYS A 60 7.17 16.74 -4.25
C LYS A 60 5.88 16.90 -5.05
N PRO A 61 5.11 17.96 -4.82
CA PRO A 61 4.00 18.35 -5.71
C PRO A 61 4.47 18.54 -7.15
N VAL A 62 3.60 18.22 -8.12
CA VAL A 62 3.93 18.33 -9.56
C VAL A 62 4.36 19.75 -9.94
N ASN A 63 3.68 20.78 -9.43
CA ASN A 63 4.03 22.18 -9.67
C ASN A 63 5.36 22.63 -9.03
N LYS A 64 6.02 21.76 -8.25
CA LYS A 64 7.35 21.96 -7.67
C LYS A 64 8.38 20.91 -8.18
N GLY A 65 8.18 20.40 -9.38
CA GLY A 65 9.09 19.44 -10.01
C GLY A 65 8.89 18.00 -9.55
N GLY A 66 7.71 17.69 -8.99
CA GLY A 66 7.29 16.31 -8.71
C GLY A 66 6.82 15.58 -9.96
N ILE A 67 6.73 14.27 -9.88
CA ILE A 67 6.26 13.39 -10.97
C ILE A 67 4.78 13.09 -10.75
N SER A 68 3.97 13.22 -11.80
CA SER A 68 2.55 12.83 -11.78
C SER A 68 2.39 11.32 -11.56
N GLY A 69 1.32 10.92 -10.86
CA GLY A 69 1.00 9.52 -10.60
C GLY A 69 1.72 8.90 -9.38
N ARG A 70 2.58 9.65 -8.68
CA ARG A 70 3.32 9.13 -7.51
C ARG A 70 2.40 8.58 -6.41
N THR A 71 1.26 9.24 -6.17
CA THR A 71 0.33 8.86 -5.10
C THR A 71 -0.30 7.49 -5.33
N GLU A 72 -0.57 7.14 -6.59
CA GLU A 72 -1.22 5.89 -6.97
C GLU A 72 -0.23 4.78 -7.39
N ALA A 73 1.03 5.13 -7.62
CA ALA A 73 2.01 4.27 -8.27
C ALA A 73 2.16 2.91 -7.60
N THR A 74 2.32 2.86 -6.28
CA THR A 74 2.48 1.59 -5.56
C THR A 74 1.22 0.72 -5.64
N GLY A 75 0.03 1.30 -5.45
CA GLY A 75 -1.23 0.55 -5.61
C GLY A 75 -1.43 0.02 -7.03
N ARG A 76 -1.00 0.79 -8.04
CA ARG A 76 -0.98 0.35 -9.44
C ARG A 76 0.05 -0.78 -9.66
N GLY A 77 1.20 -0.71 -9.00
CA GLY A 77 2.22 -1.77 -8.98
C GLY A 77 1.65 -3.09 -8.44
N VAL A 78 0.97 -3.06 -7.31
CA VAL A 78 0.29 -4.23 -6.73
C VAL A 78 -0.70 -4.85 -7.73
N LYS A 79 -1.52 -4.04 -8.38
CA LYS A 79 -2.45 -4.50 -9.42
C LYS A 79 -1.71 -5.15 -10.61
N LEU A 80 -0.61 -4.55 -11.06
CA LEU A 80 0.19 -5.09 -12.18
C LEU A 80 0.89 -6.40 -11.80
N ALA A 81 1.40 -6.52 -10.58
CA ALA A 81 1.99 -7.75 -10.05
C ALA A 81 0.97 -8.90 -10.05
N LEU A 82 -0.24 -8.63 -9.55
CA LEU A 82 -1.34 -9.60 -9.61
C LEU A 82 -1.70 -9.97 -11.04
N LYS A 83 -1.82 -9.00 -11.93
CA LYS A 83 -2.13 -9.25 -13.35
C LYS A 83 -1.07 -10.14 -14.00
N ALA A 84 0.22 -9.86 -13.76
CA ALA A 84 1.32 -10.68 -14.26
C ALA A 84 1.26 -12.11 -13.69
N PHE A 85 0.99 -12.27 -12.41
CA PHE A 85 0.80 -13.58 -11.78
C PHE A 85 -0.33 -14.39 -12.47
N PHE A 86 -1.49 -13.78 -12.70
CA PHE A 86 -2.64 -14.46 -13.31
C PHE A 86 -2.47 -14.72 -14.82
N GLN A 87 -1.44 -14.17 -15.46
CA GLN A 87 -1.03 -14.53 -16.83
C GLN A 87 -0.17 -15.81 -16.88
N ASN A 88 0.42 -16.22 -15.75
CA ASN A 88 1.22 -17.44 -15.67
C ASN A 88 0.37 -18.62 -15.17
N GLU A 89 -0.10 -19.46 -16.09
CA GLU A 89 -0.96 -20.61 -15.76
C GLU A 89 -0.32 -21.57 -14.75
N LYS A 90 1.00 -21.75 -14.76
CA LYS A 90 1.70 -22.65 -13.84
C LYS A 90 1.60 -22.14 -12.39
N ASP A 91 1.73 -20.85 -12.19
CA ASP A 91 1.65 -20.26 -10.86
C ASP A 91 0.21 -20.17 -10.37
N VAL A 92 -0.73 -19.82 -11.25
CA VAL A 92 -2.16 -19.84 -10.92
C VAL A 92 -2.62 -21.22 -10.48
N LYS A 93 -2.18 -22.30 -11.15
CA LYS A 93 -2.50 -23.69 -10.76
C LYS A 93 -2.08 -24.04 -9.35
N LYS A 94 -0.98 -23.48 -8.84
CA LYS A 94 -0.51 -23.71 -7.45
C LYS A 94 -1.51 -23.20 -6.41
N THR A 95 -2.26 -22.14 -6.72
CA THR A 95 -3.26 -21.57 -5.81
C THR A 95 -4.61 -22.30 -5.87
N GLY A 96 -4.85 -23.12 -6.86
CA GLY A 96 -6.17 -23.71 -7.16
C GLY A 96 -7.20 -22.68 -7.65
N LEU A 97 -6.78 -21.46 -7.99
CA LEU A 97 -7.65 -20.42 -8.56
C LEU A 97 -7.80 -20.61 -10.07
N THR A 98 -8.86 -20.05 -10.62
CA THR A 98 -9.03 -19.92 -12.08
C THR A 98 -8.24 -18.73 -12.62
N PRO A 99 -7.81 -18.74 -13.89
CA PRO A 99 -7.15 -17.61 -14.51
C PRO A 99 -7.98 -16.32 -14.49
N GLY A 100 -7.29 -15.18 -14.43
CA GLY A 100 -7.89 -13.85 -14.45
C GLY A 100 -8.38 -13.35 -13.10
N LEU A 101 -8.54 -12.03 -13.01
CA LEU A 101 -8.90 -11.30 -11.79
C LEU A 101 -10.41 -11.08 -11.64
N LYS A 102 -11.15 -11.13 -12.74
CA LYS A 102 -12.60 -10.89 -12.72
C LYS A 102 -13.34 -11.84 -11.78
N GLY A 103 -14.10 -11.28 -10.86
CA GLY A 103 -14.90 -12.03 -9.88
C GLY A 103 -14.08 -12.59 -8.71
N LYS A 104 -12.76 -12.41 -8.64
CA LYS A 104 -11.96 -12.82 -7.48
C LYS A 104 -12.35 -12.00 -6.26
N ARG A 105 -12.56 -12.68 -5.15
CA ARG A 105 -12.90 -12.09 -3.86
C ARG A 105 -11.63 -11.69 -3.14
N ILE A 106 -11.54 -10.43 -2.74
CA ILE A 106 -10.33 -9.84 -2.17
C ILE A 106 -10.61 -9.24 -0.80
N ILE A 107 -9.73 -9.53 0.16
CA ILE A 107 -9.61 -8.82 1.43
C ILE A 107 -8.46 -7.83 1.33
N VAL A 108 -8.68 -6.59 1.72
CA VAL A 108 -7.65 -5.55 1.78
C VAL A 108 -7.50 -5.05 3.20
N GLN A 109 -6.29 -5.07 3.74
CA GLN A 109 -6.00 -4.44 5.03
C GLN A 109 -5.32 -3.10 4.80
N GLY A 110 -5.96 -2.06 5.32
CA GLY A 110 -5.52 -0.68 5.15
C GLY A 110 -6.02 -0.04 3.86
N LEU A 111 -6.68 1.12 3.98
CA LEU A 111 -7.15 1.92 2.86
C LEU A 111 -6.39 3.26 2.76
N GLY A 112 -5.08 3.20 3.08
CA GLY A 112 -4.11 4.26 2.78
C GLY A 112 -3.87 4.40 1.28
N ASN A 113 -2.80 5.07 0.86
CA ASN A 113 -2.51 5.25 -0.57
C ASN A 113 -2.39 3.90 -1.30
N VAL A 114 -1.63 2.97 -0.74
CA VAL A 114 -1.39 1.67 -1.41
C VAL A 114 -2.67 0.85 -1.51
N GLY A 115 -3.30 0.57 -0.37
CA GLY A 115 -4.49 -0.28 -0.33
C GLY A 115 -5.69 0.30 -1.07
N TYR A 116 -5.92 1.63 -0.97
CA TYR A 116 -6.97 2.29 -1.72
C TYR A 116 -6.79 2.13 -3.23
N TYR A 117 -5.62 2.50 -3.76
CA TYR A 117 -5.42 2.45 -5.21
C TYR A 117 -5.34 1.01 -5.73
N ALA A 118 -4.77 0.07 -4.96
CA ALA A 118 -4.82 -1.35 -5.32
C ALA A 118 -6.27 -1.85 -5.42
N ALA A 119 -7.07 -1.62 -4.38
CA ALA A 119 -8.48 -2.01 -4.36
C ALA A 119 -9.30 -1.34 -5.47
N TYR A 120 -9.09 -0.05 -5.70
CA TYR A 120 -9.76 0.73 -6.72
C TYR A 120 -9.48 0.17 -8.12
N PHE A 121 -8.21 0.01 -8.50
CA PHE A 121 -7.86 -0.47 -9.83
C PHE A 121 -8.28 -1.93 -10.05
N LEU A 122 -8.10 -2.79 -9.05
CA LEU A 122 -8.54 -4.18 -9.13
C LEU A 122 -10.05 -4.31 -9.33
N SER A 123 -10.84 -3.47 -8.66
CA SER A 123 -12.29 -3.50 -8.80
C SER A 123 -12.77 -2.90 -10.13
N ILE A 124 -12.30 -1.71 -10.49
CA ILE A 124 -12.82 -0.97 -11.64
C ILE A 124 -12.22 -1.45 -12.98
N GLU A 125 -10.92 -1.74 -13.02
CA GLU A 125 -10.26 -2.10 -14.28
C GLU A 125 -10.27 -3.61 -14.53
N ASP A 126 -10.18 -4.44 -13.48
CA ASP A 126 -10.06 -5.90 -13.62
C ASP A 126 -11.31 -6.67 -13.15
N GLY A 127 -12.30 -5.98 -12.59
CA GLY A 127 -13.59 -6.59 -12.18
C GLY A 127 -13.46 -7.55 -10.99
N ALA A 128 -12.46 -7.38 -10.14
CA ALA A 128 -12.37 -8.08 -8.87
C ALA A 128 -13.41 -7.54 -7.87
N ILE A 129 -13.74 -8.34 -6.86
CA ILE A 129 -14.74 -8.02 -5.84
C ILE A 129 -14.03 -7.79 -4.52
N ILE A 130 -13.95 -6.56 -4.06
CA ILE A 130 -13.40 -6.24 -2.74
C ILE A 130 -14.48 -6.53 -1.71
N THR A 131 -14.34 -7.64 -1.00
CA THR A 131 -15.36 -8.12 -0.05
C THR A 131 -15.14 -7.63 1.37
N HIS A 132 -13.89 -7.33 1.72
CA HIS A 132 -13.53 -6.88 3.07
C HIS A 132 -12.47 -5.78 2.97
N VAL A 133 -12.64 -4.75 3.78
CA VAL A 133 -11.64 -3.72 4.04
C VAL A 133 -11.43 -3.64 5.55
N ILE A 134 -10.20 -3.79 6.00
CA ILE A 134 -9.81 -3.74 7.40
C ILE A 134 -9.09 -2.43 7.67
N GLU A 135 -9.57 -1.67 8.63
CA GLU A 135 -8.95 -0.44 9.13
C GLU A 135 -8.69 -0.52 10.64
N ARG A 136 -7.98 0.45 11.17
CA ARG A 136 -7.58 0.48 12.58
C ARG A 136 -8.77 0.48 13.54
N ASP A 137 -9.88 1.05 13.14
CA ASP A 137 -11.06 1.31 13.97
C ASP A 137 -12.26 0.42 13.63
N GLY A 138 -12.02 -0.64 12.85
CA GLY A 138 -12.99 -1.65 12.46
C GLY A 138 -12.84 -2.09 11.02
N SER A 139 -13.82 -2.83 10.53
CA SER A 139 -13.81 -3.33 9.15
C SER A 139 -15.11 -3.03 8.44
N VAL A 140 -15.07 -3.07 7.12
CA VAL A 140 -16.27 -3.02 6.26
C VAL A 140 -16.34 -4.34 5.51
N VAL A 141 -17.52 -4.97 5.54
CA VAL A 141 -17.78 -6.27 4.92
C VAL A 141 -18.99 -6.17 4.01
N ASP A 142 -18.80 -6.53 2.74
CA ASP A 142 -19.90 -6.74 1.79
C ASP A 142 -19.52 -7.85 0.80
N LYS A 143 -20.23 -8.98 0.87
CA LYS A 143 -19.99 -10.15 0.00
C LYS A 143 -20.24 -9.87 -1.49
N ASN A 144 -21.02 -8.83 -1.79
CA ASN A 144 -21.35 -8.42 -3.16
C ASN A 144 -20.35 -7.40 -3.73
N GLY A 145 -19.45 -6.88 -2.90
CA GLY A 145 -18.44 -5.91 -3.25
C GLY A 145 -18.67 -4.54 -2.63
N ILE A 146 -17.63 -4.01 -2.03
CA ILE A 146 -17.59 -2.69 -1.42
C ILE A 146 -17.29 -1.67 -2.51
N ASP A 147 -18.07 -0.59 -2.57
CA ASP A 147 -17.71 0.59 -3.35
C ASP A 147 -16.54 1.32 -2.67
N ILE A 148 -15.35 1.08 -3.21
CA ILE A 148 -14.10 1.59 -2.64
C ILE A 148 -14.01 3.12 -2.70
N SER A 149 -14.57 3.74 -3.74
CA SER A 149 -14.59 5.20 -3.86
C SER A 149 -15.50 5.83 -2.81
N SER A 150 -16.70 5.29 -2.63
CA SER A 150 -17.65 5.75 -1.61
C SER A 150 -17.09 5.55 -0.20
N LEU A 151 -16.45 4.41 0.07
CA LEU A 151 -15.81 4.16 1.36
C LEU A 151 -14.65 5.13 1.62
N LYS A 152 -13.83 5.42 0.61
CA LYS A 152 -12.73 6.40 0.75
C LYS A 152 -13.24 7.79 1.05
N ASN A 153 -14.29 8.25 0.37
CA ASN A 153 -14.92 9.53 0.64
C ASN A 153 -15.47 9.60 2.06
N HIS A 154 -16.14 8.56 2.52
CA HIS A 154 -16.62 8.47 3.90
C HIS A 154 -15.47 8.60 4.91
N ILE A 155 -14.34 7.90 4.70
CA ILE A 155 -13.17 8.01 5.58
C ILE A 155 -12.57 9.42 5.55
N ILE A 156 -12.54 10.09 4.39
CA ILE A 156 -12.04 11.47 4.29
C ILE A 156 -12.94 12.43 5.08
N GLU A 157 -14.25 12.25 5.03
CA GLU A 157 -15.22 13.13 5.69
C GLU A 157 -15.30 12.89 7.20
N THR A 158 -15.23 11.63 7.64
CA THR A 158 -15.46 11.24 9.04
C THR A 158 -14.19 10.90 9.82
N GLY A 159 -13.09 10.60 9.13
CA GLY A 159 -11.86 10.08 9.71
C GLY A 159 -11.92 8.61 10.13
N SER A 160 -12.98 7.86 9.78
CA SER A 160 -13.28 6.54 10.30
C SER A 160 -14.04 5.70 9.27
N VAL A 161 -13.98 4.36 9.39
CA VAL A 161 -14.88 3.44 8.67
C VAL A 161 -16.23 3.26 9.38
N LYS A 162 -16.35 3.72 10.63
CA LYS A 162 -17.59 3.63 11.43
C LYS A 162 -18.74 4.37 10.74
N GLY A 163 -19.91 3.72 10.75
CA GLY A 163 -21.10 4.28 10.12
C GLY A 163 -21.21 4.04 8.61
N PHE A 164 -20.18 3.51 7.95
CA PHE A 164 -20.31 3.07 6.57
C PHE A 164 -21.16 1.79 6.48
N LYS A 165 -21.89 1.61 5.37
CA LYS A 165 -22.67 0.41 5.12
C LYS A 165 -21.78 -0.83 5.16
N GLY A 166 -22.14 -1.83 5.98
CA GLY A 166 -21.35 -3.05 6.15
C GLY A 166 -20.26 -2.93 7.22
N PHE A 167 -20.24 -1.84 8.00
CA PHE A 167 -19.31 -1.71 9.13
C PHE A 167 -19.52 -2.83 10.14
N VAL A 168 -18.39 -3.41 10.58
CA VAL A 168 -18.29 -4.36 11.70
C VAL A 168 -17.19 -3.91 12.65
N GLU A 169 -17.38 -4.10 13.93
CA GLU A 169 -16.41 -3.66 14.97
C GLU A 169 -15.17 -4.57 15.03
N SER A 170 -15.22 -5.75 14.37
CA SER A 170 -14.11 -6.68 14.26
C SER A 170 -13.01 -6.14 13.35
N GLY A 171 -11.76 -6.44 13.68
CA GLY A 171 -10.55 -5.97 13.00
C GLY A 171 -9.68 -7.12 12.49
N PRO A 172 -8.60 -7.50 13.20
CA PRO A 172 -7.60 -8.45 12.69
C PRO A 172 -8.14 -9.82 12.29
N GLU A 173 -9.21 -10.30 12.91
CA GLU A 173 -9.84 -11.59 12.64
C GLU A 173 -10.40 -11.69 11.21
N ILE A 174 -10.71 -10.55 10.60
CA ILE A 174 -11.20 -10.48 9.21
C ILE A 174 -10.13 -10.96 8.21
N LEU A 175 -8.84 -10.90 8.57
CA LEU A 175 -7.76 -11.48 7.74
C LEU A 175 -7.95 -12.99 7.51
N GLU A 176 -8.64 -13.66 8.40
CA GLU A 176 -8.86 -15.10 8.43
C GLU A 176 -10.15 -15.53 7.68
N GLU A 177 -10.91 -14.57 7.16
CA GLU A 177 -12.12 -14.83 6.41
C GLU A 177 -11.85 -15.42 5.02
N GLU A 178 -12.88 -16.02 4.42
CA GLU A 178 -12.76 -16.65 3.10
C GLU A 178 -12.60 -15.60 2.00
N ALA A 179 -11.49 -15.71 1.27
CA ALA A 179 -11.22 -14.93 0.07
C ALA A 179 -10.32 -15.71 -0.90
N ASP A 180 -10.28 -15.28 -2.14
CA ASP A 180 -9.30 -15.77 -3.10
C ASP A 180 -7.93 -15.14 -2.86
N ILE A 181 -7.92 -13.83 -2.55
CA ILE A 181 -6.71 -13.01 -2.42
C ILE A 181 -6.79 -12.19 -1.14
N LEU A 182 -5.67 -12.12 -0.42
CA LEU A 182 -5.47 -11.25 0.74
C LEU A 182 -4.36 -10.25 0.42
N ILE A 183 -4.64 -8.95 0.63
CA ILE A 183 -3.71 -7.85 0.37
C ILE A 183 -3.47 -7.09 1.68
N PRO A 184 -2.46 -7.46 2.49
CA PRO A 184 -2.01 -6.64 3.60
C PRO A 184 -1.27 -5.41 3.06
N ALA A 185 -1.84 -4.21 3.30
CA ALA A 185 -1.36 -2.92 2.78
C ALA A 185 -1.22 -1.85 3.87
N ALA A 186 -1.14 -2.23 5.15
CA ALA A 186 -1.07 -1.30 6.27
C ALA A 186 0.21 -1.45 7.08
N MET A 187 0.40 -2.58 7.75
CA MET A 187 1.42 -2.77 8.77
C MET A 187 2.28 -3.99 8.48
N GLU A 188 3.49 -3.98 9.01
CA GLU A 188 4.37 -5.13 9.11
C GLU A 188 3.83 -6.18 10.09
N LEU A 189 4.24 -7.45 9.92
CA LEU A 189 3.99 -8.57 10.83
C LEU A 189 2.51 -8.79 11.23
N VAL A 190 1.59 -8.49 10.33
CA VAL A 190 0.14 -8.71 10.58
C VAL A 190 -0.27 -10.18 10.41
N ILE A 191 0.56 -10.97 9.73
CA ILE A 191 0.42 -12.42 9.62
C ILE A 191 1.64 -13.05 10.30
N ASP A 192 1.40 -13.67 11.45
CA ASP A 192 2.41 -14.31 12.27
C ASP A 192 2.03 -15.78 12.57
N GLU A 193 2.84 -16.46 13.37
CA GLU A 193 2.60 -17.87 13.76
C GLU A 193 1.27 -18.09 14.50
N LYS A 194 0.66 -17.03 15.05
CA LYS A 194 -0.58 -17.15 15.81
C LYS A 194 -1.81 -17.18 14.92
N ASN A 195 -1.76 -16.58 13.74
CA ASN A 195 -2.91 -16.50 12.84
C ASN A 195 -2.70 -17.18 11.48
N ALA A 196 -1.47 -17.47 11.07
CA ALA A 196 -1.16 -18.07 9.77
C ALA A 196 -1.94 -19.36 9.49
N ASP A 197 -2.12 -20.23 10.49
CA ASP A 197 -2.90 -21.47 10.33
C ASP A 197 -4.38 -21.21 10.02
N ARG A 198 -4.94 -20.07 10.40
CA ARG A 198 -6.34 -19.72 10.18
C ARG A 198 -6.59 -18.93 8.89
N ILE A 199 -5.53 -18.45 8.22
CA ILE A 199 -5.66 -17.78 6.92
C ILE A 199 -6.27 -18.74 5.90
N LYS A 200 -7.35 -18.30 5.23
CA LYS A 200 -8.09 -19.10 4.24
C LYS A 200 -7.86 -18.61 2.80
N ALA A 201 -7.29 -17.42 2.63
CA ALA A 201 -6.94 -16.92 1.30
C ALA A 201 -5.95 -17.87 0.60
N LYS A 202 -6.09 -18.01 -0.71
CA LYS A 202 -5.24 -18.89 -1.53
C LYS A 202 -3.99 -18.20 -2.06
N LEU A 203 -4.03 -16.88 -2.12
CA LEU A 203 -2.95 -16.02 -2.58
C LEU A 203 -2.84 -14.83 -1.63
N ILE A 204 -1.64 -14.53 -1.18
CA ILE A 204 -1.31 -13.32 -0.43
C ILE A 204 -0.47 -12.41 -1.32
N VAL A 205 -0.73 -11.10 -1.32
CA VAL A 205 0.07 -10.10 -2.03
C VAL A 205 0.55 -9.06 -1.02
N GLU A 206 1.81 -9.07 -0.74
CA GLU A 206 2.41 -8.20 0.26
C GLU A 206 2.55 -6.77 -0.27
N ALA A 207 1.53 -5.95 0.00
CA ALA A 207 1.52 -4.55 -0.39
C ALA A 207 2.12 -3.61 0.66
N ALA A 208 2.20 -4.03 1.92
CA ALA A 208 3.02 -3.43 2.97
C ALA A 208 4.43 -4.05 2.97
N ASN A 209 5.36 -3.47 3.70
CA ASN A 209 6.69 -4.05 3.89
C ASN A 209 6.64 -5.12 4.98
N GLY A 210 7.09 -6.35 4.66
CA GLY A 210 7.20 -7.46 5.60
C GLY A 210 5.91 -7.78 6.38
N PRO A 211 4.72 -7.86 5.76
CA PRO A 211 3.49 -8.11 6.49
C PRO A 211 3.36 -9.55 6.99
N VAL A 212 4.12 -10.48 6.40
CA VAL A 212 4.19 -11.89 6.80
C VAL A 212 5.50 -12.13 7.54
N SER A 213 5.45 -12.72 8.73
CA SER A 213 6.65 -13.11 9.47
C SER A 213 7.30 -14.35 8.83
N ALA A 214 8.62 -14.52 9.04
CA ALA A 214 9.35 -15.68 8.53
C ALA A 214 8.78 -17.01 9.07
N SER A 215 8.32 -17.06 10.32
CA SER A 215 7.67 -18.22 10.89
C SER A 215 6.29 -18.51 10.27
N ALA A 216 5.53 -17.46 9.92
CA ALA A 216 4.25 -17.60 9.24
C ALA A 216 4.43 -18.08 7.80
N ASP A 217 5.46 -17.61 7.09
CA ASP A 217 5.74 -18.02 5.70
C ASP A 217 5.86 -19.55 5.58
N GLU A 218 6.58 -20.20 6.49
CA GLU A 218 6.69 -21.67 6.51
C GLU A 218 5.33 -22.36 6.73
N ILE A 219 4.47 -21.79 7.57
CA ILE A 219 3.12 -22.34 7.83
C ILE A 219 2.27 -22.19 6.57
N LEU A 220 2.25 -21.00 5.97
CA LEU A 220 1.50 -20.70 4.76
C LEU A 220 1.97 -21.55 3.57
N TYR A 221 3.28 -21.74 3.41
CA TYR A 221 3.85 -22.63 2.40
C TYR A 221 3.35 -24.07 2.54
N ARG A 222 3.36 -24.63 3.76
CA ARG A 222 2.83 -25.98 4.03
C ARG A 222 1.34 -26.11 3.75
N LYS A 223 0.58 -25.03 3.88
CA LYS A 223 -0.84 -24.94 3.52
C LYS A 223 -1.08 -24.79 2.01
N GLY A 224 -0.04 -24.62 1.21
CA GLY A 224 -0.13 -24.38 -0.23
C GLY A 224 -0.62 -22.97 -0.59
N ILE A 225 -0.53 -22.01 0.34
CA ILE A 225 -0.83 -20.60 0.09
C ILE A 225 0.37 -19.97 -0.61
N VAL A 226 0.14 -19.34 -1.74
CA VAL A 226 1.19 -18.65 -2.51
C VAL A 226 1.31 -17.20 -2.04
N ILE A 227 2.55 -16.71 -1.94
CA ILE A 227 2.83 -15.33 -1.59
C ILE A 227 3.51 -14.62 -2.76
N ILE A 228 3.00 -13.47 -3.15
CA ILE A 228 3.71 -12.50 -4.01
C ILE A 228 4.40 -11.54 -3.04
N PRO A 229 5.76 -11.55 -2.99
CA PRO A 229 6.49 -10.84 -1.95
C PRO A 229 6.47 -9.33 -2.16
N ASP A 230 6.67 -8.60 -1.08
CA ASP A 230 6.70 -7.13 -1.03
C ASP A 230 7.71 -6.52 -1.98
N LEU A 231 8.93 -7.06 -2.04
CA LEU A 231 10.00 -6.63 -2.96
C LEU A 231 9.58 -6.61 -4.43
N TYR A 232 8.52 -7.35 -4.79
CA TYR A 232 7.98 -7.37 -6.15
C TYR A 232 6.68 -6.58 -6.26
N ALA A 233 5.82 -6.63 -5.25
CA ALA A 233 4.48 -6.08 -5.34
C ALA A 233 4.42 -4.57 -5.04
N ASN A 234 5.24 -4.06 -4.11
CA ASN A 234 5.18 -2.68 -3.65
C ASN A 234 6.38 -1.81 -4.08
N ALA A 235 7.28 -2.35 -4.88
CA ALA A 235 8.48 -1.66 -5.36
C ALA A 235 8.16 -0.52 -6.34
#